data_bb30ab115382d10fa222771e5ee6cc0e
#
_entry.id   bb30ab115382d10fa222771e5ee6cc0e
#
_cell.length_a   1.000
_cell.length_b   1.000
_cell.length_c   1.000
_cell.angle_alpha   90.00
_cell.angle_beta   90.00
_cell.angle_gamma   90.00
#
_symmetry.space_group_name_H-M   'P 1'
#
loop_
_entity.id
_entity.type
_entity.pdbx_description
1 polymer ?
#
loop_
_entity_poly.entity_id
_entity_poly.type
_entity_poly.pdbx_seq_one_letter_code
_entity_poly.pdbx_strand_id
1 'polypeptide(L)'
;FSTGIYSASFAIDSFGSSSVDDNNTLEDFIRDSGSVTFTTFWQSIDETVGYHTGSLRVLAPDTSTFDNDPLRYTLNVTNIKGSYKPGQQVRLRLVAFDSDDQVKSVKLPLYRPSIVLTKCFYRVRDAYSDDVIIPFDDDEGFNGTLMSTDSKGMYFDIFTDDLDPGRVFTIDVKIKRDNSTQVFKNVGGNFRIDT
;
A
#
# COMPACT_ATOMS: atom_id res chain seq x y z
N PHE A 1 -38.03 20.23 -15.47
CA PHE A 1 -37.08 19.40 -16.22
C PHE A 1 -35.99 18.99 -15.26
N SER A 2 -35.92 17.71 -14.92
CA SER A 2 -34.78 17.18 -14.15
C SER A 2 -33.61 17.00 -15.10
N THR A 3 -32.45 17.59 -14.75
CA THR A 3 -31.20 17.35 -15.46
C THR A 3 -30.82 15.89 -15.26
N GLY A 4 -30.79 15.09 -16.32
CA GLY A 4 -30.35 13.71 -16.30
C GLY A 4 -28.81 13.65 -16.24
N ILE A 5 -28.31 12.71 -15.45
CA ILE A 5 -26.87 12.35 -15.46
C ILE A 5 -26.76 11.12 -16.36
N TYR A 6 -25.93 11.19 -17.38
CA TYR A 6 -25.65 10.07 -18.29
C TYR A 6 -24.25 9.53 -18.02
N SER A 7 -24.12 8.23 -17.96
CA SER A 7 -22.83 7.56 -17.80
C SER A 7 -22.72 6.40 -18.77
N ALA A 8 -21.54 6.21 -19.31
CA ALA A 8 -21.18 5.05 -20.13
C ALA A 8 -19.88 4.48 -19.63
N SER A 9 -19.78 3.16 -19.62
CA SER A 9 -18.53 2.44 -19.32
C SER A 9 -18.09 1.69 -20.57
N PHE A 10 -16.82 1.73 -20.85
CA PHE A 10 -16.22 0.98 -21.95
C PHE A 10 -14.85 0.45 -21.53
N ALA A 11 -14.45 -0.66 -22.13
CA ALA A 11 -13.12 -1.21 -21.96
C ALA A 11 -12.27 -0.85 -23.17
N ILE A 12 -11.01 -0.50 -22.93
CA ILE A 12 -10.01 -0.34 -23.98
C ILE A 12 -9.22 -1.65 -24.00
N ASP A 13 -9.41 -2.39 -25.10
CA ASP A 13 -8.76 -3.69 -25.31
C ASP A 13 -7.52 -3.49 -26.18
N SER A 14 -6.48 -4.29 -25.90
CA SER A 14 -5.27 -4.39 -26.73
C SER A 14 -5.55 -4.96 -28.13
N PHE A 15 -6.69 -5.65 -28.32
CA PHE A 15 -7.09 -6.26 -29.59
C PHE A 15 -7.94 -5.35 -30.51
N GLY A 16 -8.29 -4.14 -30.05
CA GLY A 16 -9.03 -3.20 -30.87
C GLY A 16 -8.19 -2.72 -32.03
N SER A 17 -8.39 -3.27 -33.25
CA SER A 17 -7.77 -2.70 -34.46
C SER A 17 -8.43 -1.37 -34.83
N SER A 18 -7.65 -0.33 -35.04
CA SER A 18 -8.17 0.86 -35.73
C SER A 18 -8.35 0.48 -37.19
N SER A 19 -9.47 0.85 -37.78
CA SER A 19 -9.89 0.48 -39.14
C SER A 19 -9.04 1.07 -40.29
N VAL A 20 -7.86 1.57 -40.01
CA VAL A 20 -7.07 2.31 -41.00
C VAL A 20 -5.86 1.53 -41.52
N ASP A 21 -5.29 0.62 -40.74
CA ASP A 21 -4.21 -0.26 -41.18
C ASP A 21 -4.20 -1.55 -40.40
N ASP A 22 -4.22 -2.66 -41.08
CA ASP A 22 -4.43 -4.03 -40.58
C ASP A 22 -3.37 -4.55 -39.58
N ASN A 23 -2.41 -3.74 -39.17
CA ASN A 23 -1.29 -4.19 -38.31
C ASN A 23 -1.06 -3.38 -37.03
N ASN A 24 -1.77 -2.26 -36.79
CA ASN A 24 -1.55 -1.44 -35.60
C ASN A 24 -2.75 -1.56 -34.66
N THR A 25 -2.51 -2.08 -33.47
CA THR A 25 -3.50 -2.11 -32.40
C THR A 25 -3.57 -0.76 -31.69
N LEU A 26 -4.64 -0.51 -30.96
CA LEU A 26 -4.75 0.66 -30.09
C LEU A 26 -3.60 0.73 -29.07
N GLU A 27 -3.15 -0.42 -28.58
CA GLU A 27 -2.00 -0.54 -27.71
C GLU A 27 -0.71 -0.02 -28.36
N ASP A 28 -0.48 -0.36 -29.64
CA ASP A 28 0.70 0.11 -30.37
C ASP A 28 0.68 1.64 -30.50
N PHE A 29 -0.48 2.23 -30.82
CA PHE A 29 -0.61 3.69 -30.87
C PHE A 29 -0.34 4.35 -29.52
N ILE A 30 -0.89 3.80 -28.46
CA ILE A 30 -0.68 4.35 -27.11
C ILE A 30 0.79 4.21 -26.71
N ARG A 31 1.44 3.07 -27.01
CA ARG A 31 2.85 2.84 -26.70
C ARG A 31 3.76 3.80 -27.46
N ASP A 32 3.53 3.99 -28.76
CA ASP A 32 4.40 4.81 -29.60
C ASP A 32 4.20 6.32 -29.37
N SER A 33 2.97 6.75 -29.13
CA SER A 33 2.62 8.17 -28.95
C SER A 33 2.54 8.61 -27.48
N GLY A 34 2.62 7.66 -26.54
CA GLY A 34 2.43 7.92 -25.10
C GLY A 34 1.00 8.27 -24.70
N SER A 35 0.12 8.61 -25.62
CA SER A 35 -1.29 8.88 -25.37
C SER A 35 -2.11 8.92 -26.64
N VAL A 36 -3.40 8.57 -26.53
CA VAL A 36 -4.39 8.70 -27.60
C VAL A 36 -5.57 9.51 -27.09
N THR A 37 -6.08 10.41 -27.92
CA THR A 37 -7.28 11.20 -27.59
C THR A 37 -8.44 10.76 -28.45
N PHE A 38 -9.51 10.32 -27.78
CA PHE A 38 -10.76 9.95 -28.40
C PHE A 38 -11.73 11.12 -28.37
N THR A 39 -12.50 11.32 -29.43
CA THR A 39 -13.65 12.22 -29.42
C THR A 39 -14.88 11.43 -29.02
N THR A 40 -15.57 11.87 -27.97
CA THR A 40 -16.80 11.25 -27.49
C THR A 40 -18.01 12.02 -27.99
N PHE A 41 -18.98 11.32 -28.58
CA PHE A 41 -20.23 11.86 -29.01
C PHE A 41 -21.38 11.26 -28.23
N TRP A 42 -22.16 12.08 -27.58
CA TRP A 42 -23.40 11.71 -26.90
C TRP A 42 -24.56 12.16 -27.73
N GLN A 43 -25.31 11.24 -28.30
CA GLN A 43 -26.38 11.50 -29.21
C GLN A 43 -27.59 10.61 -28.98
N SER A 44 -28.74 10.95 -29.57
CA SER A 44 -29.91 10.09 -29.56
C SER A 44 -29.65 8.82 -30.35
N ILE A 45 -30.43 7.74 -30.07
CA ILE A 45 -30.28 6.43 -30.73
C ILE A 45 -30.42 6.54 -32.26
N ASP A 46 -31.25 7.49 -32.73
CA ASP A 46 -31.48 7.75 -34.15
C ASP A 46 -30.46 8.76 -34.76
N GLU A 47 -29.45 9.14 -33.97
CA GLU A 47 -28.36 10.05 -34.36
C GLU A 47 -28.81 11.44 -34.80
N THR A 48 -30.07 11.80 -34.58
CA THR A 48 -30.64 13.09 -35.03
C THR A 48 -30.34 14.22 -34.06
N VAL A 49 -30.11 13.95 -32.78
CA VAL A 49 -29.87 14.96 -31.76
C VAL A 49 -28.55 14.69 -31.04
N GLY A 50 -27.59 15.59 -31.18
CA GLY A 50 -26.37 15.60 -30.42
C GLY A 50 -26.56 16.27 -29.05
N TYR A 51 -26.25 15.58 -27.95
CA TYR A 51 -26.36 16.13 -26.62
C TYR A 51 -25.05 16.76 -26.14
N HIS A 52 -23.94 16.11 -26.44
CA HIS A 52 -22.62 16.55 -25.98
C HIS A 52 -21.50 15.97 -26.85
N THR A 53 -20.47 16.76 -27.05
CA THR A 53 -19.21 16.33 -27.66
C THR A 53 -18.09 16.64 -26.69
N GLY A 54 -17.27 15.67 -26.40
CA GLY A 54 -16.14 15.81 -25.49
C GLY A 54 -14.89 15.11 -25.99
N SER A 55 -13.82 15.20 -25.24
CA SER A 55 -12.59 14.47 -25.51
C SER A 55 -12.19 13.63 -24.30
N LEU A 56 -11.75 12.40 -24.56
CA LEU A 56 -11.18 11.50 -23.58
C LEU A 56 -9.73 11.20 -23.97
N ARG A 57 -8.81 11.59 -23.13
CA ARG A 57 -7.39 11.26 -23.33
C ARG A 57 -7.03 10.00 -22.53
N VAL A 58 -6.52 8.99 -23.22
CA VAL A 58 -5.99 7.77 -22.65
C VAL A 58 -4.46 7.85 -22.72
N LEU A 59 -3.82 7.65 -21.61
CA LEU A 59 -2.36 7.63 -21.48
C LEU A 59 -1.86 6.21 -21.55
N ALA A 60 -0.62 6.03 -22.02
CA ALA A 60 0.08 4.77 -21.83
C ALA A 60 0.17 4.45 -20.33
N PRO A 61 -0.02 3.18 -19.92
CA PRO A 61 0.24 2.80 -18.55
C PRO A 61 1.71 3.12 -18.24
N ASP A 62 1.94 3.77 -17.10
CA ASP A 62 3.29 4.01 -16.64
C ASP A 62 3.87 2.68 -16.13
N THR A 63 4.51 1.96 -17.05
CA THR A 63 5.10 0.65 -16.75
C THR A 63 6.35 0.75 -15.86
N SER A 64 6.93 1.95 -15.75
CA SER A 64 8.09 2.17 -14.89
C SER A 64 7.73 2.20 -13.40
N THR A 65 6.46 2.42 -13.08
CA THR A 65 5.95 2.51 -11.70
C THR A 65 5.07 1.33 -11.31
N PHE A 66 4.74 0.43 -12.24
CA PHE A 66 4.06 -0.83 -11.94
C PHE A 66 5.06 -1.86 -11.40
N ASP A 67 5.46 -1.69 -10.16
CA ASP A 67 6.07 -2.75 -9.39
C ASP A 67 4.95 -3.73 -8.97
N ASN A 68 4.59 -4.61 -9.90
CA ASN A 68 3.54 -5.62 -9.70
C ASN A 68 3.99 -6.77 -8.78
N ASP A 69 5.25 -6.78 -8.36
CA ASP A 69 5.72 -7.75 -7.40
C ASP A 69 5.17 -7.40 -6.01
N PRO A 70 4.32 -8.28 -5.44
CA PRO A 70 3.90 -8.10 -4.06
C PRO A 70 5.14 -8.08 -3.17
N LEU A 71 5.23 -7.09 -2.30
CA LEU A 71 6.33 -7.00 -1.34
C LEU A 71 6.39 -8.28 -0.51
N ARG A 72 7.41 -9.10 -0.73
CA ARG A 72 7.62 -10.36 0.00
C ARG A 72 8.54 -10.14 1.19
N TYR A 73 8.14 -9.21 2.07
CA TYR A 73 8.88 -8.99 3.30
C TYR A 73 8.43 -9.94 4.40
N THR A 74 9.40 -10.47 5.12
CA THR A 74 9.18 -11.08 6.43
C THR A 74 9.49 -10.03 7.49
N LEU A 75 8.47 -9.67 8.27
CA LEU A 75 8.56 -8.69 9.34
C LEU A 75 8.41 -9.36 10.69
N ASN A 76 9.21 -8.93 11.66
CA ASN A 76 9.08 -9.39 13.05
C ASN A 76 9.48 -8.31 14.04
N VAL A 77 8.72 -8.19 15.14
CA VAL A 77 9.09 -7.38 16.30
C VAL A 77 9.85 -8.26 17.28
N THR A 78 11.15 -8.01 17.42
CA THR A 78 12.07 -8.98 18.07
C THR A 78 12.11 -8.91 19.58
N ASN A 79 11.70 -7.81 20.20
CA ASN A 79 11.84 -7.59 21.64
C ASN A 79 10.51 -7.35 22.36
N ILE A 80 9.42 -7.83 21.78
CA ILE A 80 8.10 -7.78 22.40
C ILE A 80 8.06 -8.74 23.59
N LYS A 81 7.48 -8.29 24.71
CA LYS A 81 7.24 -9.09 25.89
C LYS A 81 5.76 -9.45 25.98
N GLY A 82 5.43 -10.54 26.64
CA GLY A 82 4.04 -10.97 26.82
C GLY A 82 3.21 -9.99 27.67
N SER A 83 3.84 -9.20 28.56
CA SER A 83 3.15 -8.17 29.35
C SER A 83 4.04 -6.97 29.66
N TYR A 84 3.40 -5.83 29.89
CA TYR A 84 3.99 -4.55 30.32
C TYR A 84 3.14 -3.93 31.42
N LYS A 85 3.77 -3.13 32.28
CA LYS A 85 3.06 -2.34 33.30
C LYS A 85 2.57 -1.03 32.70
N PRO A 86 1.46 -0.46 33.23
CA PRO A 86 1.07 0.91 32.90
C PRO A 86 2.18 1.90 33.22
N GLY A 87 2.27 3.01 32.49
CA GLY A 87 3.26 4.07 32.73
C GLY A 87 4.65 3.80 32.18
N GLN A 88 4.79 2.81 31.32
CA GLN A 88 6.09 2.50 30.70
C GLN A 88 6.18 3.04 29.28
N GLN A 89 7.33 3.61 28.95
CA GLN A 89 7.74 3.80 27.56
C GLN A 89 8.47 2.55 27.09
N VAL A 90 7.94 1.88 26.09
CA VAL A 90 8.46 0.63 25.57
C VAL A 90 8.99 0.84 24.16
N ARG A 91 10.30 0.67 23.97
CA ARG A 91 10.91 0.69 22.65
C ARG A 91 10.86 -0.70 22.03
N LEU A 92 10.11 -0.82 20.92
CA LEU A 92 10.00 -2.03 20.14
C LEU A 92 10.84 -1.94 18.87
N ARG A 93 11.43 -3.06 18.47
CA ARG A 93 12.33 -3.12 17.30
C ARG A 93 11.75 -3.99 16.22
N LEU A 94 11.62 -3.41 15.03
CA LEU A 94 11.21 -4.12 13.83
C LEU A 94 12.43 -4.60 13.05
N VAL A 95 12.39 -5.87 12.68
CA VAL A 95 13.34 -6.49 11.75
C VAL A 95 12.58 -6.85 10.48
N ALA A 96 13.14 -6.48 9.35
CA ALA A 96 12.58 -6.74 8.04
C ALA A 96 13.60 -7.47 7.17
N PHE A 97 13.14 -8.52 6.50
CA PHE A 97 13.94 -9.25 5.52
C PHE A 97 13.17 -9.35 4.21
N ASP A 98 13.88 -9.24 3.11
CA ASP A 98 13.34 -9.58 1.80
C ASP A 98 13.28 -11.10 1.66
N SER A 99 12.09 -11.64 1.40
CA SER A 99 11.87 -13.08 1.24
C SER A 99 12.39 -13.59 -0.10
N ASP A 100 12.55 -12.70 -1.08
CA ASP A 100 13.05 -13.05 -2.41
C ASP A 100 14.59 -12.99 -2.50
N ASP A 101 15.24 -12.44 -1.47
CA ASP A 101 16.70 -12.44 -1.41
C ASP A 101 17.22 -13.88 -1.27
N GLN A 102 17.77 -14.39 -2.37
CA GLN A 102 18.31 -15.75 -2.43
C GLN A 102 19.55 -15.84 -1.52
N VAL A 103 19.34 -16.47 -0.38
CA VAL A 103 20.45 -16.79 0.52
C VAL A 103 21.34 -17.84 -0.12
N LYS A 104 22.51 -17.43 -0.61
CA LYS A 104 23.54 -18.38 -1.00
C LYS A 104 23.95 -19.20 0.21
N SER A 105 23.84 -20.53 0.12
CA SER A 105 24.27 -21.43 1.19
C SER A 105 25.74 -21.19 1.50
N VAL A 106 26.05 -20.78 2.73
CA VAL A 106 27.40 -20.62 3.25
C VAL A 106 27.61 -21.54 4.45
N LYS A 107 28.82 -22.02 4.63
CA LYS A 107 29.19 -22.94 5.70
C LYS A 107 29.13 -22.32 7.12
N LEU A 108 28.95 -21.04 7.24
CA LEU A 108 28.87 -20.30 8.50
C LEU A 108 27.44 -19.77 8.73
N PRO A 109 26.99 -19.59 9.99
CA PRO A 109 25.73 -18.94 10.28
C PRO A 109 25.65 -17.59 9.56
N LEU A 110 24.64 -17.42 8.74
CA LEU A 110 24.48 -16.22 7.93
C LEU A 110 23.92 -15.10 8.79
N TYR A 111 24.68 -14.03 8.95
CA TYR A 111 24.14 -12.78 9.47
C TYR A 111 23.41 -12.05 8.34
N ARG A 112 22.08 -11.98 8.45
CA ARG A 112 21.26 -11.15 7.54
C ARG A 112 21.01 -9.81 8.20
N PRO A 113 21.51 -8.69 7.64
CA PRO A 113 21.17 -7.39 8.15
C PRO A 113 19.69 -7.10 7.90
N SER A 114 19.04 -6.46 8.87
CA SER A 114 17.67 -5.96 8.67
C SER A 114 17.64 -4.88 7.61
N ILE A 115 16.63 -4.94 6.73
CA ILE A 115 16.40 -3.90 5.74
C ILE A 115 15.75 -2.70 6.44
N VAL A 116 16.16 -1.50 6.06
CA VAL A 116 15.53 -0.25 6.52
C VAL A 116 14.48 0.18 5.50
N LEU A 117 13.25 0.30 5.96
CA LEU A 117 12.10 0.71 5.15
C LEU A 117 11.77 2.18 5.42
N THR A 118 11.86 3.04 4.42
CA THR A 118 11.77 4.49 4.58
C THR A 118 10.36 4.99 4.93
N LYS A 119 9.31 4.33 4.44
CA LYS A 119 7.90 4.66 4.70
C LYS A 119 7.22 3.49 5.40
N CYS A 120 7.60 3.25 6.65
CA CYS A 120 7.13 2.16 7.48
C CYS A 120 6.42 2.70 8.70
N PHE A 121 5.14 2.37 8.87
CA PHE A 121 4.26 2.87 9.93
C PHE A 121 3.76 1.73 10.78
N TYR A 122 3.53 1.99 12.07
CA TYR A 122 2.93 1.02 12.97
C TYR A 122 1.51 1.42 13.38
N ARG A 123 0.73 0.44 13.79
CA ARG A 123 -0.61 0.57 14.34
C ARG A 123 -0.75 -0.40 15.50
N VAL A 124 -1.48 0.00 16.54
CA VAL A 124 -1.83 -0.88 17.66
C VAL A 124 -3.33 -1.13 17.65
N ARG A 125 -3.72 -2.41 17.73
CA ARG A 125 -5.11 -2.84 17.82
C ARG A 125 -5.34 -3.71 19.06
N ASP A 126 -6.58 -3.72 19.54
CA ASP A 126 -7.02 -4.78 20.43
C ASP A 126 -7.03 -6.13 19.69
N ALA A 127 -6.44 -7.16 20.31
CA ALA A 127 -6.26 -8.46 19.66
C ALA A 127 -7.57 -9.27 19.53
N TYR A 128 -8.61 -8.93 20.29
CA TYR A 128 -9.88 -9.66 20.31
C TYR A 128 -11.00 -8.92 19.59
N SER A 129 -11.11 -7.61 19.79
CA SER A 129 -12.17 -6.81 19.17
C SER A 129 -11.79 -6.25 17.81
N ASP A 130 -10.52 -6.28 17.45
CA ASP A 130 -9.95 -5.64 16.27
C ASP A 130 -10.04 -4.10 16.29
N ASP A 131 -10.46 -3.50 17.43
CA ASP A 131 -10.54 -2.06 17.58
C ASP A 131 -9.17 -1.41 17.45
N VAL A 132 -9.11 -0.34 16.67
CA VAL A 132 -7.88 0.41 16.45
C VAL A 132 -7.69 1.40 17.60
N ILE A 133 -6.63 1.22 18.37
CA ILE A 133 -6.29 2.11 19.51
C ILE A 133 -5.34 3.21 19.05
N ILE A 134 -4.27 2.84 18.36
CA ILE A 134 -3.34 3.79 17.73
C ILE A 134 -3.44 3.55 16.21
N PRO A 135 -4.06 4.46 15.44
CA PRO A 135 -4.20 4.31 13.99
C PRO A 135 -2.87 4.53 13.27
N PHE A 136 -2.79 4.10 12.01
CA PHE A 136 -1.70 4.56 11.15
C PHE A 136 -1.84 6.06 10.94
N ASP A 137 -0.82 6.79 11.26
CA ASP A 137 -0.69 8.23 10.98
C ASP A 137 0.36 8.40 9.88
N ASP A 138 -0.13 8.49 8.65
CA ASP A 138 0.66 8.55 7.42
C ASP A 138 0.23 9.68 6.49
N ASP A 139 -0.50 10.66 7.04
CA ASP A 139 -0.91 11.87 6.33
C ASP A 139 0.27 12.83 6.13
N GLU A 140 0.23 13.59 5.02
CA GLU A 140 1.26 14.58 4.73
C GLU A 140 1.32 15.65 5.82
N GLY A 141 2.42 15.68 6.56
CA GLY A 141 2.70 16.65 7.63
C GLY A 141 2.65 16.09 9.05
N PHE A 142 2.01 14.96 9.28
CA PHE A 142 2.01 14.26 10.56
C PHE A 142 2.45 12.81 10.33
N ASN A 143 3.58 12.43 10.87
CA ASN A 143 4.12 11.09 10.78
C ASN A 143 4.27 10.47 12.18
N GLY A 144 3.25 10.60 13.01
CA GLY A 144 3.29 10.18 14.42
C GLY A 144 3.57 8.71 14.62
N THR A 145 3.19 7.86 13.65
CA THR A 145 3.44 6.42 13.68
C THR A 145 4.51 5.96 12.71
N LEU A 146 5.26 6.88 12.09
CA LEU A 146 6.43 6.54 11.28
C LEU A 146 7.53 5.93 12.17
N MET A 147 8.07 4.79 11.75
CA MET A 147 9.17 4.16 12.47
C MET A 147 10.46 4.93 12.32
N SER A 148 11.20 5.03 13.40
CA SER A 148 12.54 5.62 13.46
C SER A 148 13.62 4.57 13.20
N THR A 149 14.83 5.02 12.88
CA THR A 149 15.99 4.15 12.61
C THR A 149 17.17 4.55 13.47
N ASP A 150 17.91 3.57 13.96
CA ASP A 150 19.21 3.74 14.61
C ASP A 150 20.24 2.73 14.08
N SER A 151 21.42 2.66 14.67
CA SER A 151 22.48 1.71 14.27
C SER A 151 22.08 0.23 14.41
N LYS A 152 21.00 -0.08 15.13
CA LYS A 152 20.48 -1.44 15.36
C LYS A 152 19.28 -1.79 14.48
N GLY A 153 18.81 -0.87 13.62
CA GLY A 153 17.68 -1.06 12.73
C GLY A 153 16.49 -0.17 13.04
N MET A 154 15.30 -0.56 12.59
CA MET A 154 14.07 0.20 12.80
C MET A 154 13.50 -0.01 14.20
N TYR A 155 12.88 1.04 14.75
CA TYR A 155 12.22 0.98 16.06
C TYR A 155 11.05 1.98 16.13
N PHE A 156 10.20 1.78 17.12
CA PHE A 156 9.14 2.70 17.52
C PHE A 156 8.91 2.59 19.01
N ASP A 157 8.39 3.66 19.60
CA ASP A 157 8.12 3.73 21.03
C ASP A 157 6.61 3.72 21.27
N ILE A 158 6.16 2.90 22.19
CA ILE A 158 4.77 2.84 22.67
C ILE A 158 4.73 3.31 24.10
N PHE A 159 3.79 4.21 24.40
CA PHE A 159 3.48 4.62 25.77
C PHE A 159 2.32 3.79 26.28
N THR A 160 2.55 3.04 27.36
CA THR A 160 1.55 2.09 27.89
C THR A 160 0.46 2.76 28.70
N ASP A 161 0.58 4.06 29.04
CA ASP A 161 -0.47 4.86 29.66
C ASP A 161 -1.70 5.04 28.76
N ASP A 162 -1.48 5.03 27.45
CA ASP A 162 -2.55 5.20 26.46
C ASP A 162 -3.30 3.89 26.17
N LEU A 163 -2.88 2.79 26.81
CA LEU A 163 -3.44 1.46 26.58
C LEU A 163 -4.19 0.96 27.82
N ASP A 164 -5.42 0.49 27.62
CA ASP A 164 -6.28 0.00 28.69
C ASP A 164 -5.66 -1.22 29.44
N PRO A 165 -5.56 -1.16 30.78
CA PRO A 165 -5.08 -2.31 31.56
C PRO A 165 -5.98 -3.55 31.40
N GLY A 166 -5.37 -4.71 31.42
CA GLY A 166 -6.08 -6.00 31.30
C GLY A 166 -6.40 -6.44 29.87
N ARG A 167 -6.25 -5.55 28.88
CA ARG A 167 -6.45 -5.90 27.47
C ARG A 167 -5.20 -6.47 26.82
N VAL A 168 -5.43 -7.16 25.70
CA VAL A 168 -4.39 -7.75 24.86
C VAL A 168 -4.32 -7.00 23.54
N PHE A 169 -3.14 -6.57 23.16
CA PHE A 169 -2.89 -5.77 21.98
C PHE A 169 -2.02 -6.48 20.97
N THR A 170 -2.16 -6.10 19.72
CA THR A 170 -1.36 -6.57 18.60
C THR A 170 -0.87 -5.40 17.76
N ILE A 171 0.23 -5.63 17.03
CA ILE A 171 0.88 -4.62 16.22
C ILE A 171 0.71 -4.99 14.75
N ASP A 172 0.27 -4.02 13.97
CA ASP A 172 0.30 -4.11 12.52
C ASP A 172 1.33 -3.13 11.96
N VAL A 173 1.86 -3.46 10.81
CA VAL A 173 2.85 -2.65 10.11
C VAL A 173 2.36 -2.35 8.70
N LYS A 174 2.39 -1.07 8.33
CA LYS A 174 2.09 -0.60 6.98
C LYS A 174 3.35 -0.11 6.30
N ILE A 175 3.62 -0.62 5.11
CA ILE A 175 4.72 -0.20 4.27
C ILE A 175 4.14 0.52 3.05
N LYS A 176 4.60 1.74 2.78
CA LYS A 176 4.26 2.48 1.58
C LYS A 176 5.46 2.52 0.64
N ARG A 177 5.24 2.16 -0.61
CA ARG A 177 6.09 2.51 -1.75
C ARG A 177 5.33 3.48 -2.65
N ASP A 178 6.01 4.06 -3.62
CA ASP A 178 5.44 5.13 -4.44
C ASP A 178 4.07 4.80 -5.04
N ASN A 179 3.82 3.54 -5.47
CA ASN A 179 2.55 3.11 -6.05
C ASN A 179 1.87 1.94 -5.33
N SER A 180 2.41 1.45 -4.23
CA SER A 180 1.84 0.32 -3.51
C SER A 180 1.86 0.52 -2.01
N THR A 181 0.80 0.04 -1.35
CA THR A 181 0.71 0.03 0.10
C THR A 181 0.39 -1.39 0.55
N GLN A 182 1.15 -1.92 1.48
CA GLN A 182 0.93 -3.23 2.05
C GLN A 182 0.83 -3.17 3.57
N VAL A 183 -0.14 -3.90 4.13
CA VAL A 183 -0.35 -3.99 5.57
C VAL A 183 -0.09 -5.43 6.04
N PHE A 184 0.85 -5.56 6.96
CA PHE A 184 1.17 -6.80 7.65
C PHE A 184 0.50 -6.79 9.01
N LYS A 185 -0.35 -7.79 9.28
CA LYS A 185 -1.09 -7.90 10.54
C LYS A 185 -0.37 -8.80 11.53
N ASN A 186 -0.53 -8.52 12.82
CA ASN A 186 -0.04 -9.31 13.94
C ASN A 186 1.49 -9.54 13.90
N VAL A 187 2.25 -8.50 13.62
CA VAL A 187 3.71 -8.58 13.53
C VAL A 187 4.32 -8.67 14.93
N GLY A 188 5.05 -9.77 15.22
CA GLY A 188 5.75 -9.98 16.49
C GLY A 188 4.92 -10.57 17.63
N GLY A 189 3.62 -10.85 17.41
CA GLY A 189 2.75 -11.46 18.41
C GLY A 189 1.98 -10.45 19.26
N ASN A 190 1.37 -10.93 20.34
CA ASN A 190 0.49 -10.16 21.21
C ASN A 190 1.19 -9.80 22.53
N PHE A 191 0.78 -8.69 23.12
CA PHE A 191 1.20 -8.27 24.44
C PHE A 191 0.01 -7.78 25.27
N ARG A 192 0.12 -7.85 26.60
CA ARG A 192 -0.91 -7.41 27.53
C ARG A 192 -0.40 -6.27 28.39
N ILE A 193 -1.29 -5.38 28.81
CA ILE A 193 -1.03 -4.42 29.85
C ILE A 193 -1.53 -5.03 31.18
N ASP A 194 -0.63 -5.14 32.15
CA ASP A 194 -0.97 -5.66 33.49
C ASP A 194 -1.87 -4.66 34.21
N THR A 195 -2.70 -5.18 35.13
CA THR A 195 -3.61 -4.37 35.97
C THR A 195 -2.89 -3.86 37.20
#